data_1731983670b70c4dd7a38aef8f7ef4d1
#
_entry.id   1731983670b70c4dd7a38aef8f7ef4d1
#
_cell.length_a   1.000
_cell.length_b   1.000
_cell.length_c   1.000
_cell.angle_alpha   90.00
_cell.angle_beta   90.00
_cell.angle_gamma   90.00
#
_symmetry.space_group_name_H-M   'P 1'
#
loop_
_entity.id
_entity.type
_entity.pdbx_description
1 polymer ?
#
loop_
_entity_poly.entity_id
_entity_poly.type
_entity_poly.pdbx_seq_one_letter_code
_entity_poly.pdbx_strand_id
1 'polypeptide(L)'
;MKRRLAALILVLCLLALAFNGCSGTKMKSPTGLMRPPLSAGVDSELKSAFLSAATGKGKAASASEISLISPLSGDHRSAFVLHDIDNDGVNEALVFYKLESEPSKEHMNVLDNVNGEWVSVNDFSGTGTGVNFISFVQMTETGCPAILVSQSLYENDASKILSVYVCTGNEEKLTVKNVCTEVYSIMENVDVDSDGLLDIFLIQQDLTNNNSPRSTAKVFKMNASGTLDEFGTAKLDGGISKYCSIQTDKVSPSSSLRIYVDAIKGEDHAITEVLFWSASSKSLVTPMFSLDTQSNMFTARSELLASQDYDGDGIIEIPSQRPLLGSRKYESPKNMYEQMNVTSWIEVRSSKDFEFTETLVNASDSYILDLKPLENIMGEFTVYSYSNTHTWIFKEYSARYETAGDDLFAIICTTKDSANKKGVKSENYLIENDDGTVVYFESREKGAKAGITVKSIEPYIKIFKDKELAAK
;
A
#
# COMPACT_ATOMS: atom_id res chain seq x y z
N MET A 1 4.24 -67.10 48.16
CA MET A 1 4.16 -65.69 48.59
C MET A 1 5.39 -64.88 48.18
N LYS A 2 6.62 -65.29 48.44
CA LYS A 2 7.86 -64.53 48.13
C LYS A 2 8.04 -64.13 46.68
N ARG A 3 7.68 -64.94 45.65
CA ARG A 3 7.79 -64.62 44.23
C ARG A 3 6.78 -63.61 43.72
N ARG A 4 5.58 -63.52 44.31
CA ARG A 4 4.55 -62.50 44.01
C ARG A 4 4.89 -61.15 44.59
N LEU A 5 5.53 -61.14 45.76
CA LEU A 5 6.00 -59.91 46.41
C LEU A 5 7.18 -59.29 45.62
N ALA A 6 8.11 -60.11 45.12
CA ALA A 6 9.21 -59.66 44.31
C ALA A 6 8.77 -59.10 42.94
N ALA A 7 7.74 -59.69 42.31
CA ALA A 7 7.15 -59.18 41.09
C ALA A 7 6.42 -57.84 41.32
N LEU A 8 5.76 -57.67 42.42
CA LEU A 8 5.06 -56.42 42.80
C LEU A 8 6.05 -55.27 43.05
N ILE A 9 7.18 -55.59 43.72
CA ILE A 9 8.25 -54.60 43.98
C ILE A 9 8.93 -54.20 42.68
N LEU A 10 9.14 -55.17 41.73
CA LEU A 10 9.74 -54.86 40.41
C LEU A 10 8.83 -53.94 39.55
N VAL A 11 7.51 -54.19 39.58
CA VAL A 11 6.53 -53.34 38.89
C VAL A 11 6.48 -51.95 39.52
N LEU A 12 6.55 -51.84 40.86
CA LEU A 12 6.56 -50.53 41.54
C LEU A 12 7.84 -49.77 41.23
N CYS A 13 9.01 -50.43 41.16
CA CYS A 13 10.26 -49.77 40.75
C CYS A 13 10.26 -49.31 39.27
N LEU A 14 9.65 -50.09 38.36
CA LEU A 14 9.48 -49.72 36.98
C LEU A 14 8.52 -48.52 36.81
N LEU A 15 7.43 -48.46 37.60
CA LEU A 15 6.53 -47.31 37.66
C LEU A 15 7.24 -46.09 38.21
N ALA A 16 8.07 -46.21 39.24
CA ALA A 16 8.82 -45.08 39.81
C ALA A 16 9.86 -44.52 38.85
N LEU A 17 10.44 -45.35 37.95
CA LEU A 17 11.35 -44.91 36.88
C LEU A 17 10.59 -44.17 35.74
N ALA A 18 9.33 -44.56 35.48
CA ALA A 18 8.51 -43.85 34.47
C ALA A 18 8.06 -42.45 34.89
N PHE A 19 8.00 -42.17 36.20
CA PHE A 19 7.68 -40.83 36.69
C PHE A 19 8.88 -39.86 36.85
N ASN A 20 10.11 -40.34 36.67
CA ASN A 20 11.29 -39.47 36.67
C ASN A 20 11.71 -38.97 35.29
N GLY A 21 10.91 -39.22 34.27
CA GLY A 21 11.11 -38.68 32.93
C GLY A 21 10.45 -37.32 32.78
N CYS A 22 11.24 -36.27 32.70
CA CYS A 22 10.96 -34.83 32.46
C CYS A 22 11.02 -33.97 33.69
N SER A 23 12.21 -33.77 34.24
CA SER A 23 12.54 -32.58 34.94
C SER A 23 12.61 -31.41 33.91
N GLY A 24 11.59 -30.56 33.91
CA GLY A 24 11.74 -29.12 33.65
C GLY A 24 12.33 -28.72 32.30
N THR A 25 11.91 -29.22 31.16
CA THR A 25 11.93 -28.40 29.98
C THR A 25 10.76 -27.40 30.12
N LYS A 26 11.07 -26.17 30.55
CA LYS A 26 10.13 -25.05 30.40
C LYS A 26 9.65 -25.10 28.95
N MET A 27 8.36 -25.42 28.72
CA MET A 27 7.76 -25.27 27.39
C MET A 27 8.00 -23.82 26.97
N LYS A 28 8.83 -23.63 25.96
CA LYS A 28 8.96 -22.31 25.35
C LYS A 28 7.57 -21.91 24.88
N SER A 29 7.14 -20.71 25.22
CA SER A 29 5.90 -20.17 24.70
C SER A 29 5.87 -20.29 23.16
N PRO A 30 4.70 -20.37 22.51
CA PRO A 30 4.63 -20.35 21.04
C PRO A 30 5.43 -19.20 20.42
N THR A 31 5.45 -18.02 21.06
CA THR A 31 6.30 -16.88 20.71
C THR A 31 7.80 -17.17 20.84
N GLY A 32 8.22 -18.03 21.74
CA GLY A 32 9.62 -18.46 21.85
C GLY A 32 10.07 -19.46 20.78
N LEU A 33 9.12 -20.16 20.14
CA LEU A 33 9.38 -21.05 18.99
C LEU A 33 9.37 -20.31 17.65
N MET A 34 8.73 -19.14 17.59
CA MET A 34 8.66 -18.24 16.42
C MET A 34 9.80 -17.23 16.38
N ARG A 35 10.78 -17.30 17.31
CA ARG A 35 11.97 -16.46 17.23
C ARG A 35 12.70 -16.77 15.92
N PRO A 36 12.99 -15.77 15.09
CA PRO A 36 13.86 -15.97 13.94
C PRO A 36 15.15 -16.64 14.43
N PRO A 37 15.67 -17.63 13.72
CA PRO A 37 16.99 -18.14 14.05
C PRO A 37 17.96 -16.96 14.02
N LEU A 38 18.76 -16.80 15.07
CA LEU A 38 19.90 -15.88 15.07
C LEU A 38 20.65 -16.16 13.77
N SER A 39 20.57 -15.24 12.80
CA SER A 39 20.89 -15.48 11.40
C SER A 39 22.23 -16.22 11.25
N ALA A 40 22.18 -17.37 10.58
CA ALA A 40 23.39 -18.04 10.10
C ALA A 40 24.08 -17.08 9.12
N GLY A 41 25.15 -16.41 9.54
CA GLY A 41 25.87 -15.43 8.72
C GLY A 41 26.23 -14.11 9.41
N VAL A 42 25.68 -13.86 10.61
CA VAL A 42 26.14 -12.72 11.42
C VAL A 42 27.45 -13.10 12.08
N ASP A 43 28.43 -12.24 11.93
CA ASP A 43 29.74 -12.38 12.58
C ASP A 43 29.57 -12.64 14.09
N SER A 44 30.30 -13.62 14.61
CA SER A 44 30.30 -13.95 16.04
C SER A 44 30.79 -12.81 16.93
N GLU A 45 31.68 -11.98 16.42
CA GLU A 45 32.23 -10.82 17.12
C GLU A 45 31.19 -9.71 17.24
N LEU A 46 30.47 -9.39 16.13
CA LEU A 46 29.34 -8.45 16.14
C LEU A 46 28.29 -8.86 17.15
N LYS A 47 27.89 -10.14 17.13
CA LYS A 47 26.91 -10.68 18.06
C LYS A 47 27.37 -10.58 19.51
N SER A 48 28.64 -10.87 19.77
CA SER A 48 29.21 -10.79 21.11
C SER A 48 29.27 -9.35 21.62
N ALA A 49 29.68 -8.41 20.76
CA ALA A 49 29.70 -6.99 21.06
C ALA A 49 28.29 -6.44 21.37
N PHE A 50 27.30 -6.78 20.53
CA PHE A 50 25.90 -6.43 20.77
C PHE A 50 25.39 -6.98 22.13
N LEU A 51 25.58 -8.28 22.40
CA LEU A 51 25.14 -8.89 23.65
C LEU A 51 25.81 -8.25 24.87
N SER A 52 27.11 -7.93 24.78
CA SER A 52 27.83 -7.22 25.83
C SER A 52 27.24 -5.81 26.08
N ALA A 53 26.89 -5.08 25.02
CA ALA A 53 26.25 -3.77 25.12
C ALA A 53 24.84 -3.83 25.71
N ALA A 54 24.02 -4.80 25.26
CA ALA A 54 22.64 -4.95 25.68
C ALA A 54 22.49 -5.53 27.11
N THR A 55 23.45 -6.30 27.58
CA THR A 55 23.49 -6.80 29.00
C THR A 55 24.24 -5.85 29.95
N GLY A 56 25.07 -4.96 29.41
CA GLY A 56 25.77 -3.96 30.20
C GLY A 56 24.85 -2.87 30.74
N LYS A 57 25.34 -2.16 31.77
CA LYS A 57 24.66 -0.99 32.36
C LYS A 57 23.28 -1.26 32.96
N GLY A 58 22.99 -2.51 33.34
CA GLY A 58 21.73 -2.87 34.01
C GLY A 58 20.49 -2.96 33.11
N LYS A 59 20.67 -3.10 31.80
CA LYS A 59 19.56 -3.22 30.83
C LYS A 59 18.94 -4.62 30.83
N ALA A 60 19.74 -5.66 30.66
CA ALA A 60 19.29 -7.05 30.83
C ALA A 60 20.23 -7.79 31.77
N ALA A 61 19.71 -8.70 32.58
CA ALA A 61 20.52 -9.51 33.50
C ALA A 61 21.26 -10.63 32.73
N SER A 62 20.70 -11.06 31.60
CA SER A 62 21.29 -12.12 30.77
C SER A 62 20.86 -12.00 29.30
N ALA A 63 21.62 -12.65 28.43
CA ALA A 63 21.30 -12.72 26.99
C ALA A 63 19.94 -13.43 26.70
N SER A 64 19.43 -14.24 27.62
CA SER A 64 18.12 -14.91 27.48
C SER A 64 16.93 -13.96 27.62
N GLU A 65 17.13 -12.78 28.20
CA GLU A 65 16.11 -11.74 28.35
C GLU A 65 16.02 -10.82 27.12
N ILE A 66 16.88 -11.05 26.11
CA ILE A 66 16.91 -10.25 24.88
C ILE A 66 16.21 -11.02 23.75
N SER A 67 15.27 -10.37 23.10
CA SER A 67 14.58 -10.88 21.91
C SER A 67 14.89 -10.00 20.71
N LEU A 68 15.49 -10.57 19.67
CA LEU A 68 15.75 -9.85 18.42
C LEU A 68 14.43 -9.58 17.67
N ILE A 69 14.37 -8.44 16.98
CA ILE A 69 13.24 -8.00 16.15
C ILE A 69 13.74 -7.84 14.72
N SER A 70 13.02 -8.40 13.76
CA SER A 70 13.30 -8.15 12.34
C SER A 70 12.26 -7.19 11.78
N PRO A 71 12.66 -6.25 10.90
CA PRO A 71 11.71 -5.40 10.18
C PRO A 71 10.72 -6.24 9.35
N LEU A 72 9.47 -5.81 9.31
CA LEU A 72 8.37 -6.54 8.65
C LEU A 72 8.36 -6.35 7.14
N SER A 73 8.91 -5.23 6.64
CA SER A 73 8.88 -4.86 5.22
C SER A 73 10.18 -4.15 4.81
N GLY A 74 10.28 -3.74 3.55
CA GLY A 74 11.46 -3.09 2.98
C GLY A 74 12.60 -4.07 2.66
N ASP A 75 13.75 -3.52 2.29
CA ASP A 75 14.90 -4.29 1.81
C ASP A 75 15.70 -4.95 2.93
N HIS A 76 15.62 -4.39 4.12
CA HIS A 76 16.36 -4.86 5.30
C HIS A 76 15.45 -5.62 6.25
N ARG A 77 15.45 -6.95 6.14
CA ARG A 77 14.59 -7.85 6.92
C ARG A 77 15.30 -8.64 8.02
N SER A 78 16.54 -8.29 8.31
CA SER A 78 17.33 -8.90 9.39
C SER A 78 17.22 -8.06 10.67
N ALA A 79 17.29 -8.71 11.82
CA ALA A 79 17.46 -7.99 13.09
C ALA A 79 18.82 -7.27 13.21
N PHE A 80 19.81 -7.73 12.43
CA PHE A 80 21.11 -7.09 12.24
C PHE A 80 21.12 -6.49 10.84
N VAL A 81 21.04 -5.18 10.74
CA VAL A 81 21.11 -4.44 9.48
C VAL A 81 22.50 -3.84 9.36
N LEU A 82 23.20 -4.21 8.29
CA LEU A 82 24.54 -3.69 7.98
C LEU A 82 24.44 -2.64 6.89
N HIS A 83 25.00 -1.46 7.13
CA HIS A 83 25.04 -0.36 6.16
C HIS A 83 26.16 0.61 6.53
N ASP A 84 26.83 1.16 5.54
CA ASP A 84 27.80 2.23 5.73
C ASP A 84 27.02 3.54 5.97
N ILE A 85 26.83 3.89 7.25
CA ILE A 85 25.96 5.00 7.65
C ILE A 85 26.72 6.31 7.80
N ASP A 86 28.07 6.29 7.81
CA ASP A 86 28.88 7.49 7.91
C ASP A 86 29.79 7.74 6.69
N ASN A 87 29.66 6.86 5.65
CA ASN A 87 30.39 6.93 4.38
C ASN A 87 31.93 6.80 4.51
N ASP A 88 32.38 6.01 5.48
CA ASP A 88 33.80 5.71 5.65
C ASP A 88 34.26 4.49 4.83
N GLY A 89 33.33 3.78 4.19
CA GLY A 89 33.56 2.59 3.38
C GLY A 89 33.49 1.29 4.17
N VAL A 90 33.20 1.33 5.46
CA VAL A 90 32.98 0.18 6.33
C VAL A 90 31.49 0.17 6.77
N ASN A 91 30.90 -1.01 6.92
CA ASN A 91 29.51 -1.06 7.37
C ASN A 91 29.43 -1.04 8.89
N GLU A 92 28.52 -0.25 9.42
CA GLU A 92 28.00 -0.30 10.79
C GLU A 92 26.88 -1.30 10.90
N ALA A 93 26.52 -1.64 12.14
CA ALA A 93 25.40 -2.51 12.43
C ALA A 93 24.32 -1.81 13.26
N LEU A 94 23.07 -1.88 12.76
CA LEU A 94 21.90 -1.48 13.52
C LEU A 94 21.17 -2.76 13.96
N VAL A 95 21.02 -2.94 15.28
CA VAL A 95 20.45 -4.17 15.87
C VAL A 95 19.16 -3.84 16.59
N PHE A 96 18.07 -4.44 16.12
CA PHE A 96 16.75 -4.25 16.71
C PHE A 96 16.41 -5.36 17.69
N TYR A 97 15.98 -4.98 18.91
CA TYR A 97 15.70 -5.94 19.97
C TYR A 97 14.67 -5.45 20.98
N LYS A 98 14.17 -6.36 21.80
CA LYS A 98 13.33 -6.10 22.99
C LYS A 98 13.97 -6.71 24.22
N LEU A 99 13.66 -6.11 25.36
CA LEU A 99 13.98 -6.63 26.70
C LEU A 99 12.74 -7.29 27.29
N GLU A 100 12.89 -8.42 27.99
CA GLU A 100 11.78 -9.04 28.73
C GLU A 100 11.22 -8.11 29.81
N SER A 101 12.05 -7.24 30.37
CA SER A 101 11.65 -6.23 31.36
C SER A 101 10.82 -5.09 30.74
N GLU A 102 10.92 -4.86 29.42
CA GLU A 102 10.24 -3.79 28.70
C GLU A 102 9.61 -4.32 27.38
N PRO A 103 8.62 -5.24 27.45
CA PRO A 103 8.11 -5.95 26.27
C PRO A 103 7.35 -5.05 25.27
N SER A 104 6.88 -3.89 25.73
CA SER A 104 6.19 -2.89 24.91
C SER A 104 7.13 -1.90 24.23
N LYS A 105 8.43 -1.96 24.50
CA LYS A 105 9.44 -1.07 23.91
C LYS A 105 10.37 -1.87 23.03
N GLU A 106 10.70 -1.30 21.90
CA GLU A 106 11.80 -1.78 21.07
C GLU A 106 13.02 -0.90 21.25
N HIS A 107 14.17 -1.50 20.99
CA HIS A 107 15.47 -0.84 21.08
C HIS A 107 16.19 -0.98 19.74
N MET A 108 17.00 0.02 19.41
CA MET A 108 17.94 0.00 18.31
C MET A 108 19.32 0.30 18.85
N ASN A 109 20.21 -0.70 18.83
CA ASN A 109 21.61 -0.51 19.16
C ASN A 109 22.40 -0.26 17.89
N VAL A 110 23.24 0.76 17.87
CA VAL A 110 24.16 1.07 16.77
C VAL A 110 25.56 0.66 17.19
N LEU A 111 26.19 -0.17 16.38
CA LEU A 111 27.57 -0.62 16.57
C LEU A 111 28.40 -0.16 15.38
N ASP A 112 29.48 0.47 15.70
CA ASP A 112 30.53 0.91 14.79
C ASP A 112 31.62 -0.16 14.66
N ASN A 113 32.20 -0.32 13.48
CA ASN A 113 33.30 -1.25 13.23
C ASN A 113 34.63 -0.51 13.12
N VAL A 114 35.24 -0.23 14.26
CA VAL A 114 36.50 0.50 14.35
C VAL A 114 37.67 -0.46 14.19
N ASN A 115 38.37 -0.42 13.06
CA ASN A 115 39.53 -1.27 12.76
C ASN A 115 39.28 -2.78 12.90
N GLY A 116 38.04 -3.24 12.65
CA GLY A 116 37.66 -4.64 12.79
C GLY A 116 37.08 -5.01 14.16
N GLU A 117 37.04 -4.08 15.11
CA GLU A 117 36.42 -4.29 16.43
C GLU A 117 35.05 -3.60 16.49
N TRP A 118 34.01 -4.34 16.87
CA TRP A 118 32.64 -3.82 17.01
C TRP A 118 32.48 -3.09 18.35
N VAL A 119 32.08 -1.83 18.27
CA VAL A 119 31.87 -0.96 19.44
C VAL A 119 30.45 -0.39 19.42
N SER A 120 29.68 -0.61 20.47
CA SER A 120 28.37 0.03 20.60
C SER A 120 28.51 1.53 20.88
N VAL A 121 28.01 2.35 19.96
CA VAL A 121 28.11 3.82 20.05
C VAL A 121 26.82 4.47 20.54
N ASN A 122 25.68 3.93 20.15
CA ASN A 122 24.35 4.44 20.57
C ASN A 122 23.39 3.29 20.85
N ASP A 123 22.43 3.54 21.72
CA ASP A 123 21.33 2.63 22.04
C ASP A 123 20.05 3.45 22.28
N PHE A 124 19.13 3.35 21.34
CA PHE A 124 17.88 4.09 21.36
C PHE A 124 16.75 3.20 21.86
N SER A 125 15.90 3.76 22.72
CA SER A 125 14.65 3.14 23.13
C SER A 125 13.51 3.77 22.33
N GLY A 126 12.83 2.98 21.53
CA GLY A 126 11.65 3.39 20.79
C GLY A 126 10.38 3.37 21.62
N THR A 127 9.30 3.86 21.04
CA THR A 127 7.95 3.87 21.63
C THR A 127 7.00 2.89 20.94
N GLY A 128 7.48 2.18 19.92
CA GLY A 128 6.70 1.25 19.12
C GLY A 128 6.68 -0.18 19.68
N THR A 129 5.83 -1.00 19.10
CA THR A 129 5.68 -2.43 19.42
C THR A 129 6.38 -3.36 18.44
N GLY A 130 6.90 -2.81 17.31
CA GLY A 130 7.64 -3.54 16.30
C GLY A 130 8.15 -2.63 15.19
N VAL A 131 9.20 -3.06 14.51
CA VAL A 131 9.79 -2.33 13.38
C VAL A 131 9.08 -2.72 12.09
N ASN A 132 8.48 -1.74 11.39
CA ASN A 132 7.87 -1.98 10.09
C ASN A 132 8.92 -2.06 8.99
N PHE A 133 9.76 -1.03 8.90
CA PHE A 133 10.89 -0.99 7.97
C PHE A 133 12.01 -0.10 8.50
N ILE A 134 13.19 -0.27 7.90
CA ILE A 134 14.31 0.67 7.97
C ILE A 134 14.74 0.99 6.54
N SER A 135 15.08 2.26 6.30
CA SER A 135 15.65 2.72 5.04
C SER A 135 16.75 3.76 5.27
N PHE A 136 17.67 3.86 4.31
CA PHE A 136 18.76 4.82 4.29
C PHE A 136 18.54 5.74 3.10
N VAL A 137 18.38 7.04 3.35
CA VAL A 137 17.92 8.01 2.35
C VAL A 137 18.92 9.16 2.26
N GLN A 138 19.42 9.39 1.05
CA GLN A 138 20.25 10.55 0.76
C GLN A 138 19.38 11.80 0.66
N MET A 139 19.40 12.64 1.68
CA MET A 139 18.59 13.85 1.79
C MET A 139 19.39 15.14 1.64
N THR A 140 20.71 15.05 1.42
CA THR A 140 21.62 16.17 1.22
C THR A 140 22.58 15.85 0.08
N GLU A 141 23.13 16.86 -0.59
CA GLU A 141 24.11 16.65 -1.70
C GLU A 141 25.36 15.90 -1.25
N THR A 142 25.77 16.11 -0.02
CA THR A 142 26.97 15.52 0.58
C THR A 142 26.67 15.10 2.01
N GLY A 143 27.39 14.09 2.49
CA GLY A 143 27.27 13.62 3.87
C GLY A 143 26.59 12.24 3.94
N CYS A 144 26.29 11.86 5.17
CA CYS A 144 25.77 10.54 5.48
C CYS A 144 24.29 10.42 5.13
N PRO A 145 23.80 9.23 4.78
CA PRO A 145 22.37 9.00 4.59
C PRO A 145 21.61 9.20 5.91
N ALA A 146 20.40 9.73 5.82
CA ALA A 146 19.46 9.72 6.93
C ALA A 146 18.94 8.29 7.14
N ILE A 147 18.83 7.86 8.40
CA ILE A 147 18.31 6.56 8.79
C ILE A 147 16.85 6.73 9.19
N LEU A 148 15.94 6.17 8.42
CA LEU A 148 14.51 6.21 8.66
C LEU A 148 14.05 4.88 9.26
N VAL A 149 13.50 4.92 10.46
CA VAL A 149 12.96 3.74 11.15
C VAL A 149 11.47 3.93 11.37
N SER A 150 10.69 3.09 10.74
CA SER A 150 9.24 3.04 10.93
C SER A 150 8.86 1.97 11.95
N GLN A 151 8.02 2.35 12.89
CA GLN A 151 7.60 1.53 14.03
C GLN A 151 6.07 1.47 14.10
N SER A 152 5.51 0.33 14.50
CA SER A 152 4.08 0.22 14.82
C SER A 152 3.81 0.81 16.20
N LEU A 153 2.80 1.68 16.32
CA LEU A 153 2.42 2.25 17.61
C LEU A 153 1.73 1.19 18.49
N TYR A 154 0.83 0.42 17.89
CA TYR A 154 0.14 -0.72 18.50
C TYR A 154 0.07 -1.88 17.50
N GLU A 155 -0.24 -3.09 17.99
CA GLU A 155 -0.59 -4.21 17.09
C GLU A 155 -1.87 -3.88 16.31
N ASN A 156 -1.81 -3.97 14.97
CA ASN A 156 -2.91 -3.67 14.03
C ASN A 156 -3.35 -2.18 13.95
N ASP A 157 -2.51 -1.24 14.33
CA ASP A 157 -2.84 0.18 14.20
C ASP A 157 -2.50 0.69 12.78
N ALA A 158 -3.40 1.50 12.22
CA ALA A 158 -3.17 2.26 11.00
C ALA A 158 -2.09 3.35 11.19
N SER A 159 -1.89 3.80 12.44
CA SER A 159 -0.90 4.83 12.78
C SER A 159 0.45 4.20 13.09
N LYS A 160 1.49 4.77 12.52
CA LYS A 160 2.88 4.37 12.67
C LYS A 160 3.71 5.54 13.20
N ILE A 161 4.87 5.24 13.74
CA ILE A 161 5.85 6.25 14.13
C ILE A 161 7.02 6.18 13.16
N LEU A 162 7.43 7.32 12.64
CA LEU A 162 8.68 7.50 11.92
C LEU A 162 9.68 8.16 12.85
N SER A 163 10.82 7.53 13.07
CA SER A 163 11.99 8.13 13.71
C SER A 163 13.08 8.32 12.67
N VAL A 164 13.63 9.53 12.59
CA VAL A 164 14.70 9.88 11.66
C VAL A 164 15.97 10.13 12.46
N TYR A 165 17.04 9.44 12.06
CA TYR A 165 18.36 9.57 12.69
C TYR A 165 19.36 10.05 11.65
N VAL A 166 20.34 10.80 12.12
CA VAL A 166 21.48 11.27 11.32
C VAL A 166 22.78 10.95 12.01
N CYS A 167 23.78 10.62 11.21
CA CYS A 167 25.14 10.47 11.70
C CYS A 167 25.80 11.82 11.89
N THR A 168 26.48 11.98 13.00
CA THR A 168 27.31 13.16 13.31
C THR A 168 28.57 12.65 13.94
N GLY A 169 29.68 13.23 13.61
CA GLY A 169 30.99 12.81 14.12
C GLY A 169 32.07 13.00 13.05
N ASN A 170 33.25 12.55 13.38
CA ASN A 170 34.39 12.46 12.48
C ASN A 170 34.82 11.00 12.39
N GLU A 171 35.76 10.70 11.52
CA GLU A 171 36.34 9.36 11.28
C GLU A 171 36.82 8.64 12.57
N GLU A 172 37.01 9.39 13.67
CA GLU A 172 37.49 8.81 14.95
C GLU A 172 36.33 8.41 15.88
N LYS A 173 35.12 8.98 15.71
CA LYS A 173 34.01 8.72 16.62
C LYS A 173 32.64 8.94 15.94
N LEU A 174 32.02 7.87 15.57
CA LEU A 174 30.63 7.87 15.14
C LEU A 174 29.69 8.27 16.29
N THR A 175 28.72 9.12 15.99
CA THR A 175 27.61 9.45 16.87
C THR A 175 26.35 9.55 16.05
N VAL A 176 25.28 8.90 16.49
CA VAL A 176 23.95 8.93 15.83
C VAL A 176 22.99 9.73 16.70
N LYS A 177 22.18 10.59 16.09
CA LYS A 177 21.16 11.40 16.78
C LYS A 177 19.79 11.22 16.15
N ASN A 178 18.76 11.10 16.98
CA ASN A 178 17.39 11.26 16.53
C ASN A 178 17.13 12.76 16.28
N VAL A 179 16.68 13.11 15.08
CA VAL A 179 16.41 14.50 14.67
C VAL A 179 14.93 14.77 14.44
N CYS A 180 14.12 13.70 14.31
CA CYS A 180 12.68 13.83 14.14
C CYS A 180 11.97 12.56 14.60
N THR A 181 10.80 12.73 15.18
CA THR A 181 9.86 11.63 15.47
C THR A 181 8.45 12.11 15.19
N GLU A 182 7.79 11.50 14.21
CA GLU A 182 6.46 11.89 13.73
C GLU A 182 5.53 10.69 13.67
N VAL A 183 4.26 10.89 14.02
CA VAL A 183 3.21 9.90 13.78
C VAL A 183 2.72 10.05 12.35
N TYR A 184 2.48 8.95 11.65
CA TYR A 184 2.00 8.98 10.28
C TYR A 184 1.09 7.80 9.96
N SER A 185 0.22 7.96 8.95
CA SER A 185 -0.62 6.90 8.40
C SER A 185 -0.02 6.28 7.14
N ILE A 186 0.51 7.13 6.26
CA ILE A 186 1.23 6.71 5.04
C ILE A 186 2.37 7.68 4.75
N MET A 187 3.46 7.21 4.16
CA MET A 187 4.60 8.04 3.78
C MET A 187 5.31 7.51 2.53
N GLU A 188 6.06 8.42 1.88
CA GLU A 188 6.94 8.10 0.77
C GLU A 188 8.14 9.06 0.77
N ASN A 189 9.29 8.60 0.27
CA ASN A 189 10.45 9.45 0.05
C ASN A 189 10.44 9.93 -1.40
N VAL A 190 10.23 11.21 -1.61
CA VAL A 190 10.07 11.81 -2.94
C VAL A 190 10.73 13.19 -3.01
N ASP A 191 11.28 13.55 -4.16
CA ASP A 191 11.80 14.89 -4.44
C ASP A 191 10.62 15.83 -4.78
N VAL A 192 10.04 16.44 -3.72
CA VAL A 192 8.77 17.18 -3.83
C VAL A 192 8.95 18.49 -4.61
N ASP A 193 10.05 19.20 -4.43
CA ASP A 193 10.28 20.51 -5.05
C ASP A 193 11.22 20.44 -6.27
N SER A 194 11.63 19.23 -6.66
CA SER A 194 12.48 18.97 -7.83
C SER A 194 13.87 19.60 -7.74
N ASP A 195 14.45 19.62 -6.54
CA ASP A 195 15.84 20.06 -6.32
C ASP A 195 16.87 18.92 -6.49
N GLY A 196 16.44 17.69 -6.71
CA GLY A 196 17.26 16.51 -6.92
C GLY A 196 17.55 15.72 -5.64
N LEU A 197 17.04 16.15 -4.49
CA LEU A 197 17.19 15.48 -3.20
C LEU A 197 15.86 14.89 -2.76
N LEU A 198 15.92 13.78 -2.04
CA LEU A 198 14.70 13.16 -1.51
C LEU A 198 14.23 13.88 -0.25
N ASP A 199 12.94 14.15 -0.20
CA ASP A 199 12.21 14.65 0.96
C ASP A 199 11.40 13.54 1.59
N ILE A 200 10.95 13.74 2.84
CA ILE A 200 9.99 12.86 3.48
C ILE A 200 8.59 13.48 3.31
N PHE A 201 7.77 12.86 2.49
CA PHE A 201 6.34 13.15 2.41
C PHE A 201 5.58 12.19 3.32
N LEU A 202 4.72 12.70 4.20
CA LEU A 202 3.87 11.86 5.03
C LEU A 202 2.50 12.49 5.28
N ILE A 203 1.53 11.64 5.62
CA ILE A 203 0.18 12.05 6.02
C ILE A 203 -0.05 11.65 7.46
N GLN A 204 -0.50 12.64 8.26
CA GLN A 204 -0.94 12.45 9.64
C GLN A 204 -2.46 12.51 9.71
N GLN A 205 -3.06 11.55 10.42
CA GLN A 205 -4.47 11.61 10.79
C GLN A 205 -4.61 11.93 12.27
N ASP A 206 -5.43 12.93 12.59
CA ASP A 206 -5.89 13.20 13.94
C ASP A 206 -7.29 12.60 14.13
N LEU A 207 -7.34 11.44 14.74
CA LEU A 207 -8.56 10.69 15.07
C LEU A 207 -9.08 11.00 16.49
N THR A 208 -8.44 11.91 17.21
CA THR A 208 -8.82 12.23 18.61
C THR A 208 -10.17 12.92 18.72
N ASN A 209 -10.61 13.57 17.64
CA ASN A 209 -11.92 14.22 17.56
C ASN A 209 -12.81 13.52 16.51
N ASN A 210 -13.58 12.51 16.96
CA ASN A 210 -14.48 11.74 16.08
C ASN A 210 -15.53 12.59 15.36
N ASN A 211 -15.85 13.80 15.84
CA ASN A 211 -16.82 14.68 15.20
C ASN A 211 -16.21 15.59 14.12
N SER A 212 -14.89 15.68 14.06
CA SER A 212 -14.17 16.49 13.06
C SER A 212 -12.77 15.92 12.87
N PRO A 213 -12.65 14.71 12.29
CA PRO A 213 -11.36 14.13 11.99
C PRO A 213 -10.60 15.03 11.01
N ARG A 214 -9.29 15.07 11.14
CA ARG A 214 -8.40 15.90 10.32
C ARG A 214 -7.31 15.06 9.74
N SER A 215 -6.98 15.32 8.49
CA SER A 215 -5.80 14.78 7.83
C SER A 215 -4.94 15.93 7.33
N THR A 216 -3.63 15.77 7.49
CA THR A 216 -2.65 16.80 7.09
C THR A 216 -1.49 16.10 6.40
N ALA A 217 -1.18 16.53 5.18
CA ALA A 217 0.07 16.18 4.52
C ALA A 217 1.18 17.09 5.02
N LYS A 218 2.37 16.52 5.24
CA LYS A 218 3.58 17.22 5.61
C LYS A 218 4.73 16.79 4.72
N VAL A 219 5.63 17.72 4.46
CA VAL A 219 6.92 17.48 3.80
C VAL A 219 8.03 17.95 4.72
N PHE A 220 9.03 17.11 4.90
CA PHE A 220 10.23 17.42 5.66
C PHE A 220 11.45 17.37 4.75
N LYS A 221 12.31 18.37 4.87
CA LYS A 221 13.59 18.47 4.17
C LYS A 221 14.74 18.51 5.17
N MET A 222 15.84 17.87 4.80
CA MET A 222 17.10 17.96 5.56
C MET A 222 17.81 19.24 5.16
N ASN A 223 18.16 20.08 6.13
CA ASN A 223 18.98 21.24 5.86
C ASN A 223 20.47 20.95 5.95
N ALA A 224 21.31 21.88 5.52
CA ALA A 224 22.76 21.73 5.52
C ALA A 224 23.39 21.52 6.90
N SER A 225 22.68 21.82 7.98
CA SER A 225 23.14 21.57 9.36
C SER A 225 22.77 20.18 9.89
N GLY A 226 22.12 19.34 9.08
CA GLY A 226 21.67 18.00 9.47
C GLY A 226 20.45 18.02 10.39
N THR A 227 19.62 19.08 10.34
CA THR A 227 18.31 19.11 10.99
C THR A 227 17.21 18.92 9.97
N LEU A 228 16.13 18.29 10.38
CA LEU A 228 14.96 18.04 9.55
C LEU A 228 13.93 19.12 9.82
N ASP A 229 13.63 19.92 8.81
CA ASP A 229 12.71 21.04 8.91
C ASP A 229 11.39 20.72 8.20
N GLU A 230 10.25 21.10 8.79
CA GLU A 230 8.96 21.02 8.13
C GLU A 230 8.94 22.07 6.99
N PHE A 231 8.97 21.58 5.75
CA PHE A 231 9.09 22.39 4.54
C PHE A 231 7.74 22.86 4.00
N GLY A 232 6.71 22.02 4.14
CA GLY A 232 5.37 22.34 3.67
C GLY A 232 4.28 21.48 4.30
N THR A 233 3.07 22.06 4.38
CA THR A 233 1.88 21.37 4.87
C THR A 233 0.68 21.64 3.99
N ALA A 234 -0.28 20.69 3.96
CA ALA A 234 -1.58 20.87 3.32
C ALA A 234 -2.66 20.11 4.08
N LYS A 235 -3.87 20.69 4.10
CA LYS A 235 -5.05 20.00 4.64
C LYS A 235 -5.60 19.03 3.61
N LEU A 236 -6.05 17.88 4.09
CA LEU A 236 -6.68 16.81 3.32
C LEU A 236 -8.04 16.44 3.91
N ASP A 237 -8.77 15.57 3.21
CA ASP A 237 -10.06 15.05 3.68
C ASP A 237 -9.89 14.28 5.01
N GLY A 238 -10.62 14.71 6.02
CA GLY A 238 -10.56 14.08 7.34
C GLY A 238 -11.39 12.80 7.47
N GLY A 239 -12.30 12.52 6.52
CA GLY A 239 -13.19 11.37 6.56
C GLY A 239 -12.56 10.05 6.07
N ILE A 240 -11.24 9.99 5.97
CA ILE A 240 -10.50 8.82 5.52
C ILE A 240 -10.47 7.76 6.61
N SER A 241 -10.84 6.53 6.26
CA SER A 241 -10.72 5.36 7.13
C SER A 241 -9.40 4.62 6.92
N LYS A 242 -8.85 4.66 5.69
CA LYS A 242 -7.59 3.99 5.34
C LYS A 242 -6.91 4.68 4.17
N TYR A 243 -5.61 4.95 4.28
CA TYR A 243 -4.74 5.28 3.15
C TYR A 243 -4.21 3.99 2.53
N CYS A 244 -4.23 3.89 1.20
CA CYS A 244 -3.94 2.66 0.47
C CYS A 244 -2.59 2.71 -0.27
N SER A 245 -2.35 3.77 -1.06
CA SER A 245 -1.15 3.89 -1.88
C SER A 245 -0.73 5.34 -2.08
N ILE A 246 0.55 5.55 -2.34
CA ILE A 246 1.11 6.78 -2.87
C ILE A 246 1.72 6.46 -4.23
N GLN A 247 1.42 7.28 -5.22
CA GLN A 247 1.99 7.21 -6.55
C GLN A 247 2.44 8.62 -6.97
N THR A 248 3.41 8.71 -7.87
CA THR A 248 3.93 10.00 -8.33
C THR A 248 4.15 9.98 -9.83
N ASP A 249 3.95 11.13 -10.48
CA ASP A 249 4.30 11.36 -11.87
C ASP A 249 4.71 12.80 -12.12
N LYS A 250 5.07 13.08 -13.38
CA LYS A 250 5.31 14.43 -13.91
C LYS A 250 4.73 14.52 -15.31
N VAL A 251 3.89 15.52 -15.58
CA VAL A 251 3.35 15.79 -16.94
C VAL A 251 4.49 16.02 -17.96
N SER A 252 5.57 16.60 -17.50
CA SER A 252 6.80 16.81 -18.29
C SER A 252 7.99 16.84 -17.33
N PRO A 253 9.23 16.62 -17.82
CA PRO A 253 10.43 16.69 -16.98
C PRO A 253 10.60 18.03 -16.23
N SER A 254 10.03 19.12 -16.74
CA SER A 254 10.09 20.46 -16.13
C SER A 254 8.89 20.81 -15.24
N SER A 255 7.89 19.94 -15.16
CA SER A 255 6.72 20.16 -14.30
C SER A 255 7.00 19.75 -12.85
N SER A 256 6.21 20.32 -11.93
CA SER A 256 6.22 19.87 -10.54
C SER A 256 5.83 18.39 -10.44
N LEU A 257 6.45 17.67 -9.53
CA LEU A 257 6.03 16.33 -9.16
C LEU A 257 4.60 16.38 -8.62
N ARG A 258 3.75 15.48 -9.10
CA ARG A 258 2.42 15.25 -8.55
C ARG A 258 2.45 14.01 -7.67
N ILE A 259 1.78 14.09 -6.54
CA ILE A 259 1.65 13.02 -5.56
C ILE A 259 0.17 12.66 -5.50
N TYR A 260 -0.14 11.42 -5.81
CA TYR A 260 -1.49 10.86 -5.77
C TYR A 260 -1.58 9.92 -4.58
N VAL A 261 -2.56 10.15 -3.71
CA VAL A 261 -2.77 9.32 -2.53
C VAL A 261 -4.16 8.73 -2.58
N ASP A 262 -4.23 7.46 -2.92
CA ASP A 262 -5.48 6.72 -2.90
C ASP A 262 -5.87 6.33 -1.48
N ALA A 263 -7.14 6.48 -1.17
CA ALA A 263 -7.66 6.24 0.16
C ALA A 263 -9.10 5.71 0.13
N ILE A 264 -9.50 5.04 1.21
CA ILE A 264 -10.89 4.64 1.47
C ILE A 264 -11.51 5.65 2.43
N LYS A 265 -12.67 6.18 2.03
CA LYS A 265 -13.47 7.10 2.82
C LYS A 265 -14.71 6.40 3.33
N GLY A 266 -14.93 6.42 4.65
CA GLY A 266 -16.00 5.63 5.25
C GLY A 266 -15.73 4.13 5.12
N GLU A 267 -16.74 3.36 4.72
CA GLU A 267 -16.66 1.90 4.61
C GLU A 267 -16.42 1.41 3.18
N ASP A 268 -16.91 2.14 2.16
CA ASP A 268 -17.07 1.61 0.81
C ASP A 268 -16.79 2.61 -0.33
N HIS A 269 -16.30 3.81 -0.04
CA HIS A 269 -15.95 4.78 -1.06
C HIS A 269 -14.45 4.96 -1.17
N ALA A 270 -13.94 5.03 -2.38
CA ALA A 270 -12.57 5.43 -2.63
C ALA A 270 -12.49 6.91 -2.99
N ILE A 271 -11.41 7.56 -2.63
CA ILE A 271 -11.02 8.90 -3.08
C ILE A 271 -9.54 8.94 -3.39
N THR A 272 -9.11 9.96 -4.12
CA THR A 272 -7.69 10.23 -4.37
C THR A 272 -7.39 11.68 -4.02
N GLU A 273 -6.48 11.88 -3.09
CA GLU A 273 -5.90 13.19 -2.83
C GLU A 273 -4.77 13.45 -3.82
N VAL A 274 -4.71 14.67 -4.35
CA VAL A 274 -3.63 15.11 -5.23
C VAL A 274 -2.91 16.28 -4.63
N LEU A 275 -1.58 16.19 -4.62
CA LEU A 275 -0.73 17.24 -4.09
C LEU A 275 0.42 17.52 -5.05
N PHE A 276 0.85 18.77 -5.11
CA PHE A 276 2.10 19.15 -5.74
C PHE A 276 2.68 20.42 -5.09
N TRP A 277 3.99 20.58 -5.23
CA TRP A 277 4.67 21.77 -4.74
C TRP A 277 4.50 22.95 -5.70
N SER A 278 4.06 24.07 -5.18
CA SER A 278 4.02 25.33 -5.93
C SER A 278 5.21 26.21 -5.57
N ALA A 279 6.19 26.31 -6.45
CA ALA A 279 7.35 27.16 -6.27
C ALA A 279 6.99 28.64 -6.12
N SER A 280 5.89 29.10 -6.75
CA SER A 280 5.43 30.49 -6.69
C SER A 280 4.83 30.87 -5.33
N SER A 281 4.03 29.97 -4.73
CA SER A 281 3.44 30.18 -3.39
C SER A 281 4.26 29.58 -2.26
N LYS A 282 5.32 28.81 -2.58
CA LYS A 282 6.12 28.05 -1.63
C LYS A 282 5.27 27.23 -0.67
N SER A 283 4.34 26.45 -1.22
CA SER A 283 3.38 25.65 -0.46
C SER A 283 2.93 24.42 -1.23
N LEU A 284 2.47 23.42 -0.52
CA LEU A 284 1.73 22.30 -1.09
C LEU A 284 0.35 22.77 -1.56
N VAL A 285 -0.02 22.39 -2.77
CA VAL A 285 -1.32 22.67 -3.39
C VAL A 285 -2.11 21.38 -3.46
N THR A 286 -3.40 21.44 -3.10
CA THR A 286 -4.36 20.33 -3.10
C THR A 286 -5.56 20.70 -3.97
N PRO A 287 -5.49 20.53 -5.30
CA PRO A 287 -6.49 21.05 -6.23
C PRO A 287 -7.88 20.43 -6.06
N MET A 288 -7.96 19.23 -5.49
CA MET A 288 -9.22 18.50 -5.30
C MET A 288 -9.86 18.75 -3.93
N PHE A 289 -9.16 19.42 -3.01
CA PHE A 289 -9.66 19.69 -1.67
C PHE A 289 -10.46 21.00 -1.63
N SER A 290 -11.72 20.91 -1.19
CA SER A 290 -12.59 22.07 -1.00
C SER A 290 -12.45 22.64 0.41
N LEU A 291 -12.05 23.91 0.52
CA LEU A 291 -12.00 24.61 1.80
C LEU A 291 -13.39 24.84 2.41
N ASP A 292 -14.42 24.97 1.58
CA ASP A 292 -15.80 25.22 2.05
C ASP A 292 -16.41 23.99 2.70
N THR A 293 -16.22 22.81 2.10
CA THR A 293 -16.75 21.54 2.61
C THR A 293 -15.76 20.81 3.50
N GLN A 294 -14.50 21.24 3.56
CA GLN A 294 -13.38 20.57 4.24
C GLN A 294 -13.22 19.11 3.78
N SER A 295 -13.48 18.85 2.51
CA SER A 295 -13.44 17.51 1.96
C SER A 295 -13.07 17.47 0.47
N ASN A 296 -12.61 16.31 0.02
CA ASN A 296 -12.41 15.98 -1.38
C ASN A 296 -13.53 15.03 -1.83
N MET A 297 -14.53 15.55 -2.55
CA MET A 297 -15.63 14.77 -3.13
C MET A 297 -15.54 14.68 -4.66
N PHE A 298 -14.59 15.40 -5.25
CA PHE A 298 -14.45 15.45 -6.72
C PHE A 298 -13.93 14.10 -7.28
N THR A 299 -13.12 13.39 -6.51
CA THR A 299 -12.54 12.10 -6.89
C THR A 299 -13.25 10.91 -6.23
N ALA A 300 -14.41 11.14 -5.60
CA ALA A 300 -15.16 10.09 -4.91
C ALA A 300 -15.73 9.06 -5.90
N ARG A 301 -15.62 7.79 -5.54
CA ARG A 301 -16.11 6.65 -6.33
C ARG A 301 -16.56 5.50 -5.45
N SER A 302 -17.60 4.78 -5.91
CA SER A 302 -18.15 3.62 -5.21
C SER A 302 -17.40 2.33 -5.52
N GLU A 303 -16.69 2.26 -6.65
CA GLU A 303 -15.78 1.16 -6.94
C GLU A 303 -14.39 1.49 -6.41
N LEU A 304 -13.68 0.49 -5.86
CA LEU A 304 -12.37 0.66 -5.27
C LEU A 304 -11.25 0.68 -6.35
N LEU A 305 -11.48 1.42 -7.44
CA LEU A 305 -10.50 1.61 -8.49
C LEU A 305 -9.33 2.47 -8.00
N ALA A 306 -8.10 2.05 -8.28
CA ALA A 306 -6.91 2.85 -8.00
C ALA A 306 -6.68 3.91 -9.07
N SER A 307 -6.01 5.01 -8.70
CA SER A 307 -5.40 5.92 -9.66
C SER A 307 -4.31 5.20 -10.43
N GLN A 308 -4.24 5.38 -11.74
CA GLN A 308 -3.29 4.68 -12.59
C GLN A 308 -3.17 5.34 -13.96
N ASP A 309 -2.08 5.09 -14.65
CA ASP A 309 -1.93 5.32 -16.07
C ASP A 309 -2.77 4.25 -16.79
N TYR A 310 -4.04 4.59 -17.11
CA TYR A 310 -4.99 3.63 -17.67
C TYR A 310 -4.84 3.47 -19.19
N ASP A 311 -4.27 4.45 -19.87
CA ASP A 311 -4.14 4.45 -21.33
C ASP A 311 -2.69 4.23 -21.83
N GLY A 312 -1.71 4.22 -20.91
CA GLY A 312 -0.32 3.88 -21.16
C GLY A 312 0.53 5.05 -21.65
N ASP A 313 0.13 6.30 -21.38
CA ASP A 313 0.86 7.50 -21.79
C ASP A 313 1.93 7.97 -20.79
N GLY A 314 1.99 7.34 -19.61
CA GLY A 314 2.94 7.62 -18.52
C GLY A 314 2.45 8.67 -17.51
N ILE A 315 1.22 9.14 -17.66
CA ILE A 315 0.56 10.06 -16.74
C ILE A 315 -0.43 9.25 -15.88
N ILE A 316 -0.61 9.63 -14.63
CA ILE A 316 -1.56 8.98 -13.73
C ILE A 316 -2.89 9.73 -13.81
N GLU A 317 -3.96 9.01 -14.16
CA GLU A 317 -5.31 9.51 -14.09
C GLU A 317 -6.02 9.02 -12.84
N ILE A 318 -6.92 9.88 -12.37
CA ILE A 318 -7.76 9.62 -11.20
C ILE A 318 -9.14 9.19 -11.65
N PRO A 319 -9.61 7.98 -11.26
CA PRO A 319 -10.97 7.59 -11.56
C PRO A 319 -11.97 8.34 -10.66
N SER A 320 -13.00 8.90 -11.28
CA SER A 320 -14.17 9.46 -10.63
C SER A 320 -15.42 8.86 -11.27
N GLN A 321 -16.48 8.63 -10.52
CA GLN A 321 -17.62 7.88 -11.02
C GLN A 321 -18.93 8.62 -10.88
N ARG A 322 -19.78 8.44 -11.88
CA ARG A 322 -21.19 8.83 -11.88
C ARG A 322 -22.07 7.70 -12.43
N PRO A 323 -23.31 7.57 -11.99
CA PRO A 323 -24.21 6.60 -12.58
C PRO A 323 -24.39 6.81 -14.10
N LEU A 324 -24.37 5.73 -14.88
CA LEU A 324 -24.76 5.76 -16.28
C LEU A 324 -26.28 6.02 -16.36
N LEU A 325 -26.69 6.94 -17.20
CA LEU A 325 -28.12 7.27 -17.39
C LEU A 325 -28.93 6.04 -17.75
N GLY A 326 -30.06 5.84 -17.09
CA GLY A 326 -30.94 4.70 -17.28
C GLY A 326 -30.46 3.39 -16.67
N SER A 327 -29.23 3.33 -16.20
CA SER A 327 -28.74 2.18 -15.43
C SER A 327 -29.25 2.25 -13.99
N ARG A 328 -29.66 1.11 -13.46
CA ARG A 328 -30.14 0.97 -12.09
C ARG A 328 -29.94 -0.46 -11.62
N LYS A 329 -29.77 -0.63 -10.31
CA LYS A 329 -29.79 -1.95 -9.71
C LYS A 329 -31.22 -2.51 -9.75
N TYR A 330 -31.33 -3.75 -10.17
CA TYR A 330 -32.58 -4.49 -10.13
C TYR A 330 -32.34 -5.91 -9.63
N GLU A 331 -33.15 -6.34 -8.69
CA GLU A 331 -33.02 -7.65 -8.07
C GLU A 331 -34.38 -8.31 -8.01
N SER A 332 -34.49 -9.43 -8.71
CA SER A 332 -35.65 -10.32 -8.64
C SER A 332 -35.17 -11.78 -8.68
N PRO A 333 -36.01 -12.77 -8.27
CA PRO A 333 -35.64 -14.18 -8.32
C PRO A 333 -35.20 -14.69 -9.70
N LYS A 334 -35.58 -13.97 -10.78
CA LYS A 334 -35.29 -14.38 -12.16
C LYS A 334 -34.31 -13.47 -12.89
N ASN A 335 -34.16 -12.21 -12.48
CA ASN A 335 -33.29 -11.23 -13.14
C ASN A 335 -32.63 -10.36 -12.09
N MET A 336 -31.30 -10.34 -12.10
CA MET A 336 -30.49 -9.45 -11.31
C MET A 336 -29.52 -8.74 -12.23
N TYR A 337 -29.55 -7.42 -12.24
CA TYR A 337 -28.55 -6.61 -12.90
C TYR A 337 -28.12 -5.48 -11.99
N GLU A 338 -26.87 -5.07 -12.14
CA GLU A 338 -26.20 -4.09 -11.31
C GLU A 338 -26.28 -2.70 -11.95
N GLN A 339 -26.16 -1.68 -11.13
CA GLN A 339 -26.03 -0.32 -11.62
C GLN A 339 -24.65 -0.17 -12.28
N MET A 340 -24.64 0.42 -13.46
CA MET A 340 -23.42 0.76 -14.17
C MET A 340 -23.02 2.19 -13.86
N ASN A 341 -21.72 2.42 -13.75
CA ASN A 341 -21.14 3.74 -13.62
C ASN A 341 -20.37 4.11 -14.89
N VAL A 342 -20.36 5.38 -15.21
CA VAL A 342 -19.38 6.00 -16.09
C VAL A 342 -18.19 6.38 -15.22
N THR A 343 -16.99 5.95 -15.61
CA THR A 343 -15.75 6.34 -14.98
C THR A 343 -15.12 7.47 -15.78
N SER A 344 -14.95 8.62 -15.15
CA SER A 344 -14.20 9.74 -15.69
C SER A 344 -12.76 9.63 -15.19
N TRP A 345 -11.82 9.46 -16.09
CA TRP A 345 -10.38 9.47 -15.83
C TRP A 345 -9.89 10.89 -15.89
N ILE A 346 -9.38 11.41 -14.78
CA ILE A 346 -9.03 12.82 -14.60
C ILE A 346 -7.52 12.93 -14.64
N GLU A 347 -7.00 13.54 -15.70
CA GLU A 347 -5.63 14.01 -15.76
C GLU A 347 -5.52 15.39 -15.11
N VAL A 348 -4.64 15.53 -14.11
CA VAL A 348 -4.40 16.80 -13.41
C VAL A 348 -3.21 17.49 -14.05
N ARG A 349 -3.42 18.48 -14.91
CA ARG A 349 -2.34 19.24 -15.57
C ARG A 349 -1.82 20.37 -14.70
N SER A 350 -2.71 21.02 -13.95
CA SER A 350 -2.38 22.06 -12.99
C SER A 350 -3.47 22.21 -11.94
N SER A 351 -3.35 23.16 -11.02
CA SER A 351 -4.39 23.44 -10.01
C SER A 351 -5.74 23.88 -10.57
N LYS A 352 -5.83 24.19 -11.88
CA LYS A 352 -7.05 24.68 -12.55
C LYS A 352 -7.29 24.07 -13.94
N ASP A 353 -6.41 23.18 -14.36
CA ASP A 353 -6.46 22.56 -15.69
C ASP A 353 -6.54 21.06 -15.53
N PHE A 354 -7.69 20.51 -15.94
CA PHE A 354 -8.01 19.09 -15.84
C PHE A 354 -8.51 18.60 -17.19
N GLU A 355 -8.02 17.47 -17.63
CA GLU A 355 -8.56 16.74 -18.78
C GLU A 355 -9.34 15.52 -18.32
N PHE A 356 -10.38 15.16 -19.09
CA PHE A 356 -11.29 14.09 -18.71
C PHE A 356 -11.50 13.16 -19.89
N THR A 357 -11.33 11.86 -19.65
CA THR A 357 -11.77 10.82 -20.58
C THR A 357 -12.78 9.92 -19.89
N GLU A 358 -13.92 9.70 -20.52
CA GLU A 358 -15.00 8.89 -19.94
C GLU A 358 -15.04 7.50 -20.56
N THR A 359 -15.22 6.50 -19.69
CA THR A 359 -15.22 5.10 -20.04
C THR A 359 -16.28 4.31 -19.28
N LEU A 360 -16.56 3.10 -19.77
CA LEU A 360 -17.25 2.05 -19.01
C LEU A 360 -16.18 1.02 -18.61
N VAL A 361 -16.05 0.78 -17.31
CA VAL A 361 -15.04 -0.15 -16.76
C VAL A 361 -15.71 -1.44 -16.32
N ASN A 362 -15.19 -2.58 -16.76
CA ASN A 362 -15.50 -3.89 -16.20
C ASN A 362 -14.24 -4.46 -15.53
N ALA A 363 -14.07 -4.13 -14.26
CA ALA A 363 -12.91 -4.57 -13.48
C ALA A 363 -12.91 -6.10 -13.29
N SER A 364 -14.08 -6.71 -13.11
CA SER A 364 -14.21 -8.17 -12.89
C SER A 364 -13.84 -9.00 -14.12
N ASP A 365 -14.12 -8.50 -15.32
CA ASP A 365 -13.84 -9.18 -16.59
C ASP A 365 -12.65 -8.56 -17.35
N SER A 366 -11.95 -7.61 -16.71
CA SER A 366 -10.69 -6.99 -17.15
C SER A 366 -10.76 -6.29 -18.51
N TYR A 367 -11.81 -5.51 -18.76
CA TYR A 367 -11.91 -4.68 -19.97
C TYR A 367 -12.52 -3.30 -19.70
N ILE A 368 -12.22 -2.36 -20.60
CA ILE A 368 -12.66 -0.97 -20.59
C ILE A 368 -13.15 -0.57 -21.98
N LEU A 369 -14.19 0.25 -22.03
CA LEU A 369 -14.72 0.81 -23.28
C LEU A 369 -14.75 2.33 -23.24
N ASP A 370 -14.27 2.96 -24.29
CA ASP A 370 -14.33 4.41 -24.47
C ASP A 370 -15.76 4.87 -24.71
N LEU A 371 -16.30 5.75 -23.86
CA LEU A 371 -17.74 6.12 -23.86
C LEU A 371 -18.09 6.99 -25.08
N LYS A 372 -17.29 8.01 -25.36
CA LYS A 372 -17.61 8.99 -26.43
C LYS A 372 -17.77 8.39 -27.82
N PRO A 373 -16.91 7.47 -28.28
CA PRO A 373 -17.14 6.75 -29.54
C PRO A 373 -18.42 5.92 -29.54
N LEU A 374 -18.77 5.29 -28.42
CA LEU A 374 -20.01 4.52 -28.30
C LEU A 374 -21.26 5.41 -28.43
N GLU A 375 -21.26 6.59 -27.78
CA GLU A 375 -22.34 7.58 -27.95
C GLU A 375 -22.48 8.05 -29.41
N ASN A 376 -21.38 8.21 -30.13
CA ASN A 376 -21.41 8.59 -31.54
C ASN A 376 -22.03 7.49 -32.44
N ILE A 377 -21.85 6.21 -32.07
CA ILE A 377 -22.37 5.06 -32.82
C ILE A 377 -23.85 4.80 -32.49
N MET A 378 -24.22 4.91 -31.23
CA MET A 378 -25.52 4.44 -30.71
C MET A 378 -26.48 5.56 -30.37
N GLY A 379 -26.01 6.81 -30.20
CA GLY A 379 -26.78 7.88 -29.58
C GLY A 379 -26.92 7.67 -28.07
N GLU A 380 -28.07 8.06 -27.50
CA GLU A 380 -28.36 7.80 -26.07
C GLU A 380 -28.56 6.29 -25.85
N PHE A 381 -27.80 5.74 -24.92
CA PHE A 381 -27.86 4.32 -24.56
C PHE A 381 -27.74 4.11 -23.06
N THR A 382 -28.11 2.91 -22.62
CA THR A 382 -27.85 2.41 -21.27
C THR A 382 -27.30 0.99 -21.32
N VAL A 383 -26.76 0.52 -20.21
CA VAL A 383 -26.20 -0.83 -20.09
C VAL A 383 -26.84 -1.54 -18.90
N TYR A 384 -27.27 -2.77 -19.14
CA TYR A 384 -27.68 -3.68 -18.10
C TYR A 384 -26.57 -4.70 -17.87
N SER A 385 -25.98 -4.65 -16.68
CA SER A 385 -24.85 -5.49 -16.28
C SER A 385 -25.35 -6.70 -15.48
N TYR A 386 -25.08 -7.89 -15.98
CA TYR A 386 -25.40 -9.17 -15.35
C TYR A 386 -24.11 -9.85 -14.90
N SER A 387 -23.68 -9.58 -13.66
CA SER A 387 -22.43 -10.10 -13.10
C SER A 387 -22.40 -11.64 -13.05
N ASN A 388 -23.54 -12.28 -12.74
CA ASN A 388 -23.64 -13.74 -12.66
C ASN A 388 -23.46 -14.47 -14.00
N THR A 389 -23.63 -13.78 -15.13
CA THR A 389 -23.42 -14.31 -16.48
C THR A 389 -22.30 -13.61 -17.24
N HIS A 390 -21.57 -12.69 -16.58
CA HIS A 390 -20.51 -11.88 -17.19
C HIS A 390 -20.96 -11.21 -18.49
N THR A 391 -22.18 -10.59 -18.46
CA THR A 391 -22.84 -10.08 -19.65
C THR A 391 -23.24 -8.62 -19.47
N TRP A 392 -22.83 -7.78 -20.38
CA TRP A 392 -23.35 -6.42 -20.55
C TRP A 392 -24.27 -6.36 -21.75
N ILE A 393 -25.52 -5.91 -21.54
CA ILE A 393 -26.48 -5.69 -22.63
C ILE A 393 -26.62 -4.20 -22.85
N PHE A 394 -26.23 -3.74 -24.02
CA PHE A 394 -26.38 -2.36 -24.47
C PHE A 394 -27.76 -2.17 -25.08
N LYS A 395 -28.48 -1.16 -24.63
CA LYS A 395 -29.87 -0.88 -25.01
C LYS A 395 -30.00 0.57 -25.46
N GLU A 396 -30.93 0.81 -26.38
CA GLU A 396 -31.40 2.18 -26.62
C GLU A 396 -31.87 2.80 -25.31
N TYR A 397 -31.70 4.10 -25.14
CA TYR A 397 -32.20 4.84 -24.01
C TYR A 397 -32.76 6.18 -24.48
N SER A 398 -33.79 6.64 -23.84
CA SER A 398 -34.35 7.97 -24.03
C SER A 398 -34.31 8.72 -22.72
N ALA A 399 -33.42 9.70 -22.60
CA ALA A 399 -33.33 10.58 -21.43
C ALA A 399 -34.63 11.39 -21.25
N ARG A 400 -35.32 11.73 -22.35
CA ARG A 400 -36.59 12.47 -22.32
C ARG A 400 -37.72 11.70 -21.63
N TYR A 401 -37.76 10.38 -21.83
CA TYR A 401 -38.82 9.51 -21.28
C TYR A 401 -38.33 8.63 -20.14
N GLU A 402 -37.05 8.70 -19.83
CA GLU A 402 -36.38 7.87 -18.81
C GLU A 402 -36.64 6.36 -19.00
N THR A 403 -36.65 5.91 -20.25
CA THR A 403 -36.95 4.52 -20.61
C THR A 403 -35.86 3.89 -21.43
N ALA A 404 -35.54 2.62 -21.09
CA ALA A 404 -34.73 1.76 -21.94
C ALA A 404 -35.59 1.14 -23.04
N GLY A 405 -35.06 1.16 -24.27
CA GLY A 405 -35.65 0.57 -25.47
C GLY A 405 -35.15 -0.84 -25.75
N ASP A 406 -35.01 -1.14 -27.05
CA ASP A 406 -34.59 -2.44 -27.55
C ASP A 406 -33.08 -2.71 -27.25
N ASP A 407 -32.74 -4.01 -27.25
CA ASP A 407 -31.34 -4.44 -27.13
C ASP A 407 -30.61 -4.17 -28.45
N LEU A 408 -29.46 -3.51 -28.36
CA LEU A 408 -28.58 -3.22 -29.50
C LEU A 408 -27.58 -4.34 -29.74
N PHE A 409 -26.85 -4.73 -28.70
CA PHE A 409 -25.90 -5.83 -28.69
C PHE A 409 -25.56 -6.22 -27.25
N ALA A 410 -24.83 -7.32 -27.09
CA ALA A 410 -24.25 -7.70 -25.82
C ALA A 410 -22.74 -7.91 -25.94
N ILE A 411 -22.02 -7.63 -24.84
CA ILE A 411 -20.64 -8.03 -24.60
C ILE A 411 -20.65 -9.08 -23.53
N ILE A 412 -20.01 -10.22 -23.79
CA ILE A 412 -20.04 -11.39 -22.92
C ILE A 412 -18.61 -11.87 -22.69
N CYS A 413 -18.23 -12.06 -21.43
CA CYS A 413 -16.98 -12.69 -21.04
C CYS A 413 -17.23 -14.16 -20.67
N THR A 414 -16.40 -15.07 -21.19
CA THR A 414 -16.48 -16.50 -20.88
C THR A 414 -15.18 -17.22 -21.28
N THR A 415 -15.08 -18.51 -20.97
CA THR A 415 -13.97 -19.32 -21.47
C THR A 415 -14.10 -19.59 -22.97
N LYS A 416 -13.00 -19.70 -23.68
CA LYS A 416 -12.96 -20.01 -25.12
C LYS A 416 -13.70 -21.31 -25.44
N ASP A 417 -13.58 -22.32 -24.59
CA ASP A 417 -14.30 -23.59 -24.73
C ASP A 417 -15.82 -23.40 -24.65
N SER A 418 -16.30 -22.56 -23.73
CA SER A 418 -17.72 -22.27 -23.59
C SER A 418 -18.26 -21.47 -24.78
N ALA A 419 -17.51 -20.52 -25.28
CA ALA A 419 -17.83 -19.77 -26.49
C ALA A 419 -17.94 -20.70 -27.72
N ASN A 420 -16.97 -21.59 -27.91
CA ASN A 420 -16.96 -22.58 -28.99
C ASN A 420 -18.18 -23.54 -28.90
N LYS A 421 -18.54 -24.01 -27.70
CA LYS A 421 -19.74 -24.85 -27.49
C LYS A 421 -21.03 -24.12 -27.86
N LYS A 422 -21.08 -22.80 -27.70
CA LYS A 422 -22.21 -21.95 -28.12
C LYS A 422 -22.17 -21.60 -29.61
N GLY A 423 -21.15 -22.01 -30.35
CA GLY A 423 -20.99 -21.72 -31.76
C GLY A 423 -20.51 -20.29 -32.05
N VAL A 424 -19.92 -19.61 -31.07
CA VAL A 424 -19.36 -18.28 -31.26
C VAL A 424 -18.10 -18.39 -32.10
N LYS A 425 -18.06 -17.67 -33.22
CA LYS A 425 -16.90 -17.64 -34.10
C LYS A 425 -15.85 -16.64 -33.59
N SER A 426 -14.58 -16.90 -33.84
CA SER A 426 -13.48 -16.03 -33.45
C SER A 426 -13.55 -14.62 -34.06
N GLU A 427 -14.22 -14.44 -35.19
CA GLU A 427 -14.46 -13.12 -35.78
C GLU A 427 -15.36 -12.20 -34.95
N ASN A 428 -16.02 -12.76 -33.91
CA ASN A 428 -16.80 -12.01 -32.92
C ASN A 428 -16.05 -11.74 -31.63
N TYR A 429 -14.80 -12.20 -31.50
CA TYR A 429 -14.01 -11.90 -30.32
C TYR A 429 -13.52 -10.44 -30.35
N LEU A 430 -13.72 -9.76 -29.25
CA LEU A 430 -13.24 -8.41 -28.99
C LEU A 430 -11.88 -8.46 -28.28
N ILE A 431 -11.74 -9.39 -27.31
CA ILE A 431 -10.52 -9.67 -26.56
C ILE A 431 -10.35 -11.18 -26.43
N GLU A 432 -9.12 -11.66 -26.57
CA GLU A 432 -8.72 -13.02 -26.21
C GLU A 432 -7.54 -12.93 -25.23
N ASN A 433 -7.73 -13.42 -24.01
CA ASN A 433 -6.73 -13.38 -22.95
C ASN A 433 -5.89 -14.65 -22.92
N ASP A 434 -4.65 -14.53 -22.40
CA ASP A 434 -3.71 -15.66 -22.26
C ASP A 434 -4.19 -16.75 -21.32
N ASP A 435 -5.11 -16.44 -20.41
CA ASP A 435 -5.72 -17.40 -19.47
C ASP A 435 -6.82 -18.27 -20.10
N GLY A 436 -7.10 -18.06 -21.38
CA GLY A 436 -8.14 -18.79 -22.12
C GLY A 436 -9.54 -18.22 -21.98
N THR A 437 -9.70 -17.02 -21.40
CA THR A 437 -10.97 -16.28 -21.44
C THR A 437 -11.07 -15.44 -22.71
N VAL A 438 -12.30 -15.22 -23.16
CA VAL A 438 -12.61 -14.38 -24.32
C VAL A 438 -13.75 -13.43 -23.98
N VAL A 439 -13.63 -12.19 -24.47
CA VAL A 439 -14.70 -11.20 -24.46
C VAL A 439 -15.23 -11.11 -25.90
N TYR A 440 -16.51 -11.39 -26.09
CA TYR A 440 -17.07 -11.43 -27.43
C TYR A 440 -18.34 -10.58 -27.56
N PHE A 441 -18.57 -10.14 -28.81
CA PHE A 441 -19.72 -9.37 -29.24
C PHE A 441 -20.84 -10.31 -29.67
N GLU A 442 -22.06 -10.06 -29.18
CA GLU A 442 -23.26 -10.74 -29.60
C GLU A 442 -24.27 -9.73 -30.17
N SER A 443 -24.51 -9.81 -31.48
CA SER A 443 -25.46 -8.92 -32.19
C SER A 443 -26.91 -9.14 -31.74
N ARG A 444 -27.66 -8.06 -31.64
CA ARG A 444 -29.13 -8.08 -31.47
C ARG A 444 -29.79 -7.49 -32.73
N GLU A 445 -31.04 -7.86 -32.96
CA GLU A 445 -31.77 -7.51 -34.20
C GLU A 445 -31.76 -6.00 -34.46
N LYS A 446 -32.02 -5.20 -33.45
CA LYS A 446 -32.05 -3.73 -33.56
C LYS A 446 -30.70 -3.14 -33.89
N GLY A 447 -29.63 -3.58 -33.20
CA GLY A 447 -28.28 -3.13 -33.46
C GLY A 447 -27.80 -3.54 -34.83
N ALA A 448 -28.10 -4.76 -35.29
CA ALA A 448 -27.75 -5.21 -36.63
C ALA A 448 -28.42 -4.34 -37.71
N LYS A 449 -29.69 -3.97 -37.53
CA LYS A 449 -30.43 -3.04 -38.43
C LYS A 449 -29.82 -1.64 -38.41
N ALA A 450 -29.24 -1.21 -37.29
CA ALA A 450 -28.55 0.06 -37.15
C ALA A 450 -27.07 0.00 -37.64
N GLY A 451 -26.62 -1.16 -38.14
CA GLY A 451 -25.26 -1.34 -38.67
C GLY A 451 -24.19 -1.49 -37.58
N ILE A 452 -24.58 -1.78 -36.31
CA ILE A 452 -23.64 -2.01 -35.22
C ILE A 452 -23.07 -3.42 -35.34
N THR A 453 -21.77 -3.53 -35.46
CA THR A 453 -21.03 -4.77 -35.65
C THR A 453 -19.82 -4.86 -34.73
N VAL A 454 -19.19 -6.02 -34.65
CA VAL A 454 -17.92 -6.22 -33.94
C VAL A 454 -16.90 -5.14 -34.33
N LYS A 455 -16.75 -4.88 -35.64
CA LYS A 455 -15.78 -3.89 -36.17
C LYS A 455 -16.07 -2.45 -35.75
N SER A 456 -17.32 -2.14 -35.39
CA SER A 456 -17.67 -0.80 -34.88
C SER A 456 -17.31 -0.62 -33.40
N ILE A 457 -17.14 -1.71 -32.67
CA ILE A 457 -16.88 -1.70 -31.20
C ILE A 457 -15.42 -2.03 -30.89
N GLU A 458 -14.83 -2.98 -31.61
CA GLU A 458 -13.45 -3.47 -31.40
C GLU A 458 -12.38 -2.38 -31.22
N PRO A 459 -12.39 -1.25 -31.95
CA PRO A 459 -11.37 -0.20 -31.77
C PRO A 459 -11.43 0.53 -30.42
N TYR A 460 -12.54 0.41 -29.69
CA TYR A 460 -12.84 1.19 -28.47
C TYR A 460 -12.89 0.34 -27.21
N ILE A 461 -12.61 -0.96 -27.32
CA ILE A 461 -12.46 -1.86 -26.18
C ILE A 461 -10.98 -2.19 -25.99
N LYS A 462 -10.53 -2.16 -24.74
CA LYS A 462 -9.14 -2.46 -24.37
C LYS A 462 -9.11 -3.38 -23.17
N ILE A 463 -8.02 -4.12 -22.99
CA ILE A 463 -7.76 -4.85 -21.75
C ILE A 463 -7.54 -3.81 -20.64
N PHE A 464 -8.22 -4.00 -19.54
CA PHE A 464 -8.07 -3.20 -18.34
C PHE A 464 -7.40 -4.03 -17.25
N LYS A 465 -6.25 -3.57 -16.78
CA LYS A 465 -5.55 -4.17 -15.63
C LYS A 465 -5.85 -3.31 -14.42
N ASP A 466 -6.86 -3.72 -13.66
CA ASP A 466 -7.17 -3.05 -12.41
C ASP A 466 -6.00 -3.18 -11.43
N LYS A 467 -5.53 -2.04 -10.96
CA LYS A 467 -4.71 -2.00 -9.75
C LYS A 467 -5.71 -1.84 -8.59
N GLU A 468 -6.24 -2.95 -8.11
CA GLU A 468 -7.13 -2.92 -6.94
C GLU A 468 -6.48 -2.08 -5.83
N LEU A 469 -7.29 -1.19 -5.23
CA LEU A 469 -6.98 -0.60 -3.93
C LEU A 469 -6.88 -1.73 -2.92
N ALA A 470 -5.75 -2.40 -2.92
CA ALA A 470 -5.56 -3.60 -2.12
C ALA A 470 -5.89 -3.28 -0.66
N ALA A 471 -6.90 -3.94 -0.16
CA ALA A 471 -7.08 -4.17 1.26
C ALA A 471 -5.92 -5.06 1.74
N LYS A 472 -4.71 -4.47 1.86
CA LYS A 472 -3.56 -5.15 2.47
C LYS A 472 -3.59 -4.98 3.96
#